data_95bb0000ae019a3a15fd808178f8094f
#
_entry.id   95bb0000ae019a3a15fd808178f8094f
#
_cell.length_a   1.000
_cell.length_b   1.000
_cell.length_c   1.000
_cell.angle_alpha   90.00
_cell.angle_beta   90.00
_cell.angle_gamma   90.00
#
_symmetry.space_group_name_H-M   'P 1'
#
loop_
_entity.id
_entity.type
_entity.pdbx_description
1 polymer ?
#
loop_
_entity_poly.entity_id
_entity_poly.type
_entity_poly.pdbx_seq_one_letter_code
_entity_poly.pdbx_strand_id
1 'polypeptide(L)'
;MKKAIIFLLSFYSCVGFAEPQQARSDYSIEESQAKVNKILHTTSLYRNGLSYNERVAEISSRFLGTPYQAHTLIGSSSMQERLVTNPSTVDCFTFLDYVRSMAHASSWQTYVSELVKTRYTNGMIDFTGRKHFFTDWAVISPRNAQDVTQDISPYTITVNKQLNQKNKKQEYVKGLGIISRRISYIPASAIDKEVINKLQ
;
A
#
# COMPACT_ATOMS: atom_id res chain seq x y z
N MET A 1 -65.53 30.57 -18.13
CA MET A 1 -64.39 29.93 -18.78
C MET A 1 -63.19 30.11 -17.84
N LYS A 2 -62.86 29.06 -17.05
CA LYS A 2 -61.75 29.08 -16.07
C LYS A 2 -60.55 28.44 -16.72
N LYS A 3 -59.45 29.20 -16.93
CA LYS A 3 -58.16 28.70 -17.42
C LYS A 3 -57.35 28.12 -16.22
N ALA A 4 -57.09 26.81 -16.24
CA ALA A 4 -56.21 26.16 -15.31
C ALA A 4 -54.77 26.30 -15.84
N ILE A 5 -53.90 26.88 -15.01
CA ILE A 5 -52.46 26.94 -15.24
C ILE A 5 -51.84 25.73 -14.55
N ILE A 6 -51.29 24.79 -15.36
CA ILE A 6 -50.55 23.64 -14.85
C ILE A 6 -49.11 24.07 -14.69
N PHE A 7 -48.60 24.12 -13.44
CA PHE A 7 -47.18 24.26 -13.12
C PHE A 7 -46.53 22.90 -13.20
N LEU A 8 -45.71 22.68 -14.23
CA LEU A 8 -44.79 21.55 -14.29
C LEU A 8 -43.57 21.87 -13.44
N LEU A 9 -43.48 21.29 -12.23
CA LEU A 9 -42.29 21.26 -11.43
C LEU A 9 -41.37 20.15 -11.96
N SER A 10 -40.36 20.53 -12.74
CA SER A 10 -39.28 19.64 -13.12
C SER A 10 -38.34 19.46 -11.91
N PHE A 11 -38.42 18.29 -11.26
CA PHE A 11 -37.41 17.84 -10.30
C PHE A 11 -36.16 17.45 -11.07
N TYR A 12 -35.21 18.36 -11.12
CA TYR A 12 -33.82 18.01 -11.43
C TYR A 12 -33.22 17.31 -10.20
N SER A 13 -33.21 15.98 -10.22
CA SER A 13 -32.40 15.19 -9.26
C SER A 13 -30.94 15.38 -9.63
N CYS A 14 -30.26 16.29 -8.95
CA CYS A 14 -28.81 16.31 -8.91
C CYS A 14 -28.34 15.05 -8.17
N VAL A 15 -28.10 13.97 -8.91
CA VAL A 15 -27.28 12.86 -8.41
C VAL A 15 -25.85 13.38 -8.45
N GLY A 16 -25.45 14.04 -7.39
CA GLY A 16 -24.05 14.33 -7.13
C GLY A 16 -23.32 13.01 -6.93
N PHE A 17 -22.55 12.59 -7.91
CA PHE A 17 -21.48 11.62 -7.66
C PHE A 17 -20.50 12.31 -6.73
N ALA A 18 -20.61 12.02 -5.43
CA ALA A 18 -19.58 12.38 -4.47
C ALA A 18 -18.29 11.64 -4.93
N GLU A 19 -17.32 12.38 -5.44
CA GLU A 19 -15.96 11.84 -5.51
C GLU A 19 -15.63 11.30 -4.12
N PRO A 20 -14.99 10.11 -4.03
CA PRO A 20 -14.60 9.59 -2.74
C PRO A 20 -13.70 10.64 -2.08
N GLN A 21 -14.22 11.29 -1.05
CA GLN A 21 -13.42 12.17 -0.20
C GLN A 21 -12.28 11.31 0.34
N GLN A 22 -11.10 11.54 -0.19
CA GLN A 22 -9.87 10.97 0.34
C GLN A 22 -9.82 11.40 1.80
N ALA A 23 -9.98 10.45 2.72
CA ALA A 23 -10.02 10.72 4.14
C ALA A 23 -8.76 11.52 4.50
N ARG A 24 -8.95 12.79 4.87
CA ARG A 24 -7.89 13.58 5.48
C ARG A 24 -7.54 12.84 6.75
N SER A 25 -6.40 12.18 6.75
CA SER A 25 -5.87 11.61 7.98
C SER A 25 -5.41 12.78 8.85
N ASP A 26 -6.29 13.21 9.76
CA ASP A 26 -5.94 14.14 10.83
C ASP A 26 -5.04 13.40 11.84
N TYR A 27 -3.84 13.02 11.42
CA TYR A 27 -2.83 12.46 12.31
C TYR A 27 -1.75 13.51 12.60
N SER A 28 -1.31 13.54 13.83
CA SER A 28 -0.17 14.35 14.23
C SER A 28 1.13 13.64 13.83
N ILE A 29 2.07 14.41 13.29
CA ILE A 29 3.42 13.90 13.01
C ILE A 29 4.10 13.50 14.31
N GLU A 30 3.86 14.21 15.39
CA GLU A 30 4.38 13.95 16.73
C GLU A 30 3.90 12.60 17.26
N GLU A 31 2.63 12.25 17.09
CA GLU A 31 2.07 10.96 17.48
C GLU A 31 2.67 9.83 16.65
N SER A 32 2.82 10.05 15.34
CA SER A 32 3.48 9.09 14.44
C SER A 32 4.92 8.85 14.85
N GLN A 33 5.67 9.92 15.13
CA GLN A 33 7.05 9.86 15.60
C GLN A 33 7.16 9.13 16.94
N ALA A 34 6.29 9.43 17.88
CA ALA A 34 6.27 8.77 19.18
C ALA A 34 6.03 7.25 19.03
N LYS A 35 5.05 6.85 18.20
CA LYS A 35 4.76 5.44 17.93
C LYS A 35 5.93 4.73 17.26
N VAL A 36 6.51 5.33 16.21
CA VAL A 36 7.69 4.78 15.52
C VAL A 36 8.87 4.64 16.48
N ASN A 37 9.19 5.69 17.24
CA ASN A 37 10.30 5.65 18.21
C ASN A 37 10.08 4.57 19.27
N LYS A 38 8.85 4.37 19.76
CA LYS A 38 8.51 3.30 20.70
C LYS A 38 8.79 1.92 20.10
N ILE A 39 8.36 1.68 18.84
CA ILE A 39 8.59 0.41 18.14
C ILE A 39 10.11 0.19 17.97
N LEU A 40 10.83 1.18 17.43
CA LEU A 40 12.27 1.10 17.19
C LEU A 40 13.06 0.88 18.49
N HIS A 41 12.70 1.57 19.58
CA HIS A 41 13.33 1.40 20.88
C HIS A 41 13.11 -0.02 21.42
N THR A 42 11.88 -0.51 21.40
CA THR A 42 11.54 -1.86 21.89
C THR A 42 12.30 -2.93 21.08
N THR A 43 12.32 -2.78 19.75
CA THR A 43 13.06 -3.70 18.88
C THR A 43 14.58 -3.60 19.11
N SER A 44 15.11 -2.41 19.46
CA SER A 44 16.55 -2.20 19.69
C SER A 44 17.06 -2.91 20.94
N LEU A 45 16.20 -3.12 21.95
CA LEU A 45 16.57 -3.88 23.16
C LEU A 45 16.97 -5.33 22.84
N TYR A 46 16.46 -5.87 21.73
CA TYR A 46 16.77 -7.23 21.24
C TYR A 46 17.75 -7.22 20.06
N ARG A 47 18.25 -6.05 19.66
CA ARG A 47 18.98 -5.83 18.38
C ARG A 47 20.31 -6.55 18.30
N ASN A 48 20.98 -6.81 19.42
CA ASN A 48 22.27 -7.49 19.45
C ASN A 48 22.05 -8.99 19.24
N GLY A 49 21.84 -9.39 17.98
CA GLY A 49 21.68 -10.79 17.60
C GLY A 49 20.54 -11.09 16.64
N LEU A 50 19.57 -10.19 16.47
CA LEU A 50 18.47 -10.45 15.53
C LEU A 50 18.92 -10.32 14.06
N SER A 51 18.64 -11.34 13.28
CA SER A 51 18.70 -11.30 11.83
C SER A 51 17.68 -10.29 11.27
N TYR A 52 17.80 -9.94 9.99
CA TYR A 52 16.83 -9.07 9.33
C TYR A 52 15.40 -9.63 9.41
N ASN A 53 15.23 -10.93 9.19
CA ASN A 53 13.91 -11.60 9.22
C ASN A 53 13.28 -11.56 10.61
N GLU A 54 14.06 -11.80 11.66
CA GLU A 54 13.60 -11.69 13.04
C GLU A 54 13.19 -10.26 13.40
N ARG A 55 13.92 -9.24 12.91
CA ARG A 55 13.51 -7.84 13.08
C ARG A 55 12.20 -7.54 12.36
N VAL A 56 12.01 -8.03 11.14
CA VAL A 56 10.74 -7.88 10.41
C VAL A 56 9.61 -8.52 11.19
N ALA A 57 9.79 -9.74 11.70
CA ALA A 57 8.78 -10.43 12.51
C ALA A 57 8.45 -9.67 13.79
N GLU A 58 9.46 -9.20 14.53
CA GLU A 58 9.29 -8.44 15.77
C GLU A 58 8.54 -7.11 15.51
N ILE A 59 8.95 -6.35 14.49
CA ILE A 59 8.28 -5.09 14.14
C ILE A 59 6.84 -5.37 13.68
N SER A 60 6.62 -6.41 12.89
CA SER A 60 5.27 -6.81 12.43
C SER A 60 4.34 -7.08 13.60
N SER A 61 4.83 -7.77 14.65
CA SER A 61 4.05 -8.09 15.84
C SER A 61 3.54 -6.85 16.57
N ARG A 62 4.25 -5.71 16.45
CA ARG A 62 3.86 -4.43 17.08
C ARG A 62 2.67 -3.76 16.40
N PHE A 63 2.25 -4.26 15.25
CA PHE A 63 1.05 -3.81 14.54
C PHE A 63 -0.20 -4.65 14.85
N LEU A 64 -0.09 -5.71 15.66
CA LEU A 64 -1.26 -6.47 16.10
C LEU A 64 -2.27 -5.55 16.79
N GLY A 65 -3.53 -5.64 16.37
CA GLY A 65 -4.60 -4.78 16.85
C GLY A 65 -4.63 -3.37 16.22
N THR A 66 -3.69 -3.02 15.31
CA THR A 66 -3.77 -1.75 14.57
C THR A 66 -4.99 -1.76 13.65
N PRO A 67 -5.86 -0.72 13.68
CA PRO A 67 -7.05 -0.66 12.84
C PRO A 67 -6.70 -0.66 11.35
N TYR A 68 -7.49 -1.38 10.56
CA TYR A 68 -7.41 -1.30 9.10
C TYR A 68 -8.07 -0.02 8.60
N GLN A 69 -7.38 0.70 7.72
CA GLN A 69 -7.91 1.86 7.03
C GLN A 69 -7.33 1.95 5.62
N ALA A 70 -8.19 1.84 4.62
CA ALA A 70 -7.80 2.03 3.22
C ALA A 70 -7.72 3.53 2.86
N HIS A 71 -7.03 3.82 1.76
CA HIS A 71 -6.93 5.18 1.17
C HIS A 71 -6.33 6.25 2.10
N THR A 72 -5.37 5.87 2.92
CA THR A 72 -4.67 6.80 3.83
C THR A 72 -3.57 7.63 3.14
N LEU A 73 -3.11 7.22 1.96
CA LEU A 73 -2.08 7.95 1.21
C LEU A 73 -2.66 9.16 0.50
N ILE A 74 -1.89 10.24 0.44
CA ILE A 74 -2.29 11.53 -0.13
C ILE A 74 -1.55 11.73 -1.45
N GLY A 75 -2.29 11.94 -2.53
CA GLY A 75 -1.77 12.19 -3.87
C GLY A 75 -2.61 11.51 -4.95
N SER A 76 -2.70 12.15 -6.11
CA SER A 76 -3.40 11.65 -7.29
C SER A 76 -2.84 12.34 -8.54
N SER A 77 -3.37 12.02 -9.72
CA SER A 77 -3.02 12.74 -10.96
C SER A 77 -3.38 14.24 -10.95
N SER A 78 -4.21 14.68 -10.00
CA SER A 78 -4.65 16.07 -9.83
C SER A 78 -4.36 16.66 -8.45
N MET A 79 -3.79 15.87 -7.55
CA MET A 79 -3.42 16.29 -6.20
C MET A 79 -1.95 15.99 -5.95
N GLN A 80 -1.23 16.97 -5.42
CA GLN A 80 0.18 16.81 -5.07
C GLN A 80 0.39 15.67 -4.08
N GLU A 81 1.34 14.79 -4.38
CA GLU A 81 1.76 13.70 -3.50
C GLU A 81 2.37 14.25 -2.21
N ARG A 82 2.01 13.65 -1.09
CA ARG A 82 2.60 13.95 0.22
C ARG A 82 3.01 12.65 0.92
N LEU A 83 4.16 12.67 1.56
CA LEU A 83 4.58 11.52 2.35
C LEU A 83 3.68 11.37 3.59
N VAL A 84 3.00 10.25 3.69
CA VAL A 84 2.24 9.86 4.88
C VAL A 84 3.06 8.89 5.71
N THR A 85 3.26 9.21 6.99
CA THR A 85 4.11 8.47 7.93
C THR A 85 3.32 7.86 9.10
N ASN A 86 1.98 7.81 8.99
CA ASN A 86 1.10 7.40 10.08
C ASN A 86 0.98 5.87 10.25
N PRO A 87 1.64 5.24 11.26
CA PRO A 87 1.50 3.83 11.53
C PRO A 87 0.31 3.48 12.45
N SER A 88 -0.55 4.45 12.80
CA SER A 88 -1.69 4.23 13.72
C SER A 88 -2.86 3.52 13.05
N THR A 89 -2.93 3.59 11.73
CA THR A 89 -3.84 2.82 10.88
C THR A 89 -3.07 2.29 9.68
N VAL A 90 -3.46 1.13 9.17
CA VAL A 90 -2.77 0.52 8.02
C VAL A 90 -3.77 -0.15 7.07
N ASP A 91 -3.42 -0.17 5.79
CA ASP A 91 -3.88 -1.19 4.86
C ASP A 91 -2.74 -2.20 4.61
N CYS A 92 -2.99 -3.21 3.78
CA CYS A 92 -1.99 -4.24 3.51
C CYS A 92 -0.70 -3.67 2.88
N PHE A 93 -0.79 -2.60 2.10
CA PHE A 93 0.37 -2.00 1.43
C PHE A 93 1.18 -1.10 2.37
N THR A 94 0.50 -0.20 3.07
CA THR A 94 1.14 0.71 4.03
C THR A 94 1.74 -0.03 5.22
N PHE A 95 1.14 -1.16 5.64
CA PHE A 95 1.71 -2.05 6.65
C PHE A 95 3.09 -2.56 6.21
N LEU A 96 3.22 -3.09 4.99
CA LEU A 96 4.50 -3.56 4.46
C LEU A 96 5.52 -2.42 4.34
N ASP A 97 5.09 -1.25 3.84
CA ASP A 97 5.95 -0.06 3.74
C ASP A 97 6.55 0.30 5.10
N TYR A 98 5.71 0.36 6.15
CA TYR A 98 6.14 0.74 7.50
C TYR A 98 7.05 -0.30 8.13
N VAL A 99 6.68 -1.58 8.06
CA VAL A 99 7.49 -2.68 8.64
C VAL A 99 8.87 -2.72 8.01
N ARG A 100 8.94 -2.71 6.66
CA ARG A 100 10.22 -2.72 5.96
C ARG A 100 11.08 -1.51 6.32
N SER A 101 10.49 -0.34 6.31
CA SER A 101 11.22 0.91 6.59
C SER A 101 11.75 0.94 8.02
N MET A 102 10.97 0.49 8.99
CA MET A 102 11.43 0.38 10.39
C MET A 102 12.51 -0.70 10.56
N ALA A 103 12.45 -1.81 9.82
CA ALA A 103 13.47 -2.85 9.88
C ALA A 103 14.86 -2.37 9.42
N HIS A 104 14.93 -1.32 8.60
CA HIS A 104 16.15 -0.66 8.17
C HIS A 104 16.51 0.60 8.99
N ALA A 105 15.61 1.04 9.88
CA ALA A 105 15.77 2.29 10.61
C ALA A 105 16.28 2.09 12.03
N SER A 106 16.90 3.14 12.58
CA SER A 106 17.32 3.23 13.99
C SER A 106 16.78 4.47 14.71
N SER A 107 16.15 5.37 13.98
CA SER A 107 15.58 6.62 14.47
C SER A 107 14.41 7.04 13.59
N TRP A 108 13.64 8.03 14.04
CA TRP A 108 12.60 8.65 13.22
C TRP A 108 13.13 9.16 11.88
N GLN A 109 14.25 9.85 11.87
CA GLN A 109 14.85 10.41 10.65
C GLN A 109 15.23 9.33 9.65
N THR A 110 15.88 8.25 10.12
CA THR A 110 16.23 7.12 9.27
C THR A 110 14.99 6.37 8.80
N TYR A 111 13.95 6.22 9.63
CA TYR A 111 12.67 5.64 9.22
C TYR A 111 12.01 6.43 8.09
N VAL A 112 11.94 7.76 8.21
CA VAL A 112 11.36 8.62 7.15
C VAL A 112 12.15 8.47 5.85
N SER A 113 13.48 8.48 5.91
CA SER A 113 14.34 8.26 4.75
C SER A 113 14.13 6.89 4.10
N GLU A 114 14.06 5.82 4.91
CA GLU A 114 13.81 4.46 4.40
C GLU A 114 12.39 4.31 3.85
N LEU A 115 11.39 5.00 4.43
CA LEU A 115 10.02 4.99 3.93
C LEU A 115 9.93 5.63 2.54
N VAL A 116 10.65 6.73 2.31
CA VAL A 116 10.75 7.35 0.98
C VAL A 116 11.35 6.37 -0.03
N LYS A 117 12.47 5.73 0.30
CA LYS A 117 13.13 4.73 -0.57
C LYS A 117 12.24 3.51 -0.84
N THR A 118 11.47 3.09 0.16
CA THR A 118 10.59 1.93 0.07
C THR A 118 9.41 2.22 -0.84
N ARG A 119 8.77 3.37 -0.65
CA ARG A 119 7.49 3.72 -1.29
C ARG A 119 7.67 4.33 -2.68
N TYR A 120 8.75 5.07 -2.91
CA TYR A 120 8.93 5.84 -4.14
C TYR A 120 10.13 5.38 -4.96
N THR A 121 9.94 5.39 -6.26
CA THR A 121 11.03 5.18 -7.23
C THR A 121 11.97 6.38 -7.18
N ASN A 122 13.29 6.12 -7.19
CA ASN A 122 14.32 7.15 -7.16
C ASN A 122 14.27 8.10 -5.96
N GLY A 123 13.53 7.76 -4.89
CA GLY A 123 13.44 8.58 -3.68
C GLY A 123 12.73 9.93 -3.87
N MET A 124 11.98 10.12 -4.94
CA MET A 124 11.18 11.32 -5.19
C MET A 124 9.73 11.10 -4.76
N ILE A 125 9.23 11.99 -3.90
CA ILE A 125 7.84 11.97 -3.43
C ILE A 125 6.95 12.50 -4.56
N ASP A 126 6.48 11.60 -5.40
CA ASP A 126 5.64 11.87 -6.56
C ASP A 126 4.61 10.77 -6.76
N PHE A 127 3.39 11.13 -7.18
CA PHE A 127 2.30 10.18 -7.37
C PHE A 127 2.64 9.11 -8.40
N THR A 128 3.23 9.47 -9.52
CA THR A 128 3.61 8.54 -10.59
C THR A 128 4.84 7.71 -10.23
N GLY A 129 5.70 8.25 -9.36
CA GLY A 129 6.86 7.56 -8.78
C GLY A 129 6.54 6.64 -7.61
N ARG A 130 5.34 6.72 -7.04
CA ARG A 130 4.91 5.80 -5.97
C ARG A 130 4.76 4.38 -6.50
N LYS A 131 5.20 3.38 -5.75
CA LYS A 131 4.97 1.97 -6.06
C LYS A 131 3.52 1.64 -5.70
N HIS A 132 2.67 1.46 -6.71
CA HIS A 132 1.22 1.30 -6.55
C HIS A 132 0.77 -0.16 -6.45
N PHE A 133 1.62 -1.10 -6.88
CA PHE A 133 1.29 -2.53 -6.94
C PHE A 133 2.32 -3.34 -6.16
N PHE A 134 1.91 -4.44 -5.54
CA PHE A 134 2.86 -5.34 -4.86
C PHE A 134 3.96 -5.84 -5.79
N THR A 135 3.65 -6.04 -7.07
CA THR A 135 4.65 -6.41 -8.07
C THR A 135 5.72 -5.35 -8.27
N ASP A 136 5.45 -4.07 -7.98
CA ASP A 136 6.45 -3.00 -8.09
C ASP A 136 7.59 -3.20 -7.10
N TRP A 137 7.31 -3.79 -5.94
CA TRP A 137 8.31 -4.13 -4.94
C TRP A 137 9.36 -5.12 -5.46
N ALA A 138 8.95 -6.05 -6.33
CA ALA A 138 9.82 -7.09 -6.86
C ALA A 138 10.50 -6.71 -8.19
N VAL A 139 9.90 -5.78 -8.98
CA VAL A 139 10.40 -5.50 -10.34
C VAL A 139 11.01 -4.12 -10.52
N ILE A 140 10.60 -3.10 -9.72
CA ILE A 140 11.11 -1.73 -9.84
C ILE A 140 12.35 -1.55 -8.96
N SER A 141 13.45 -1.09 -9.55
CA SER A 141 14.68 -0.78 -8.81
C SER A 141 14.55 0.56 -8.04
N PRO A 142 15.09 0.65 -6.82
CA PRO A 142 15.59 -0.45 -5.99
C PRO A 142 14.45 -1.38 -5.56
N ARG A 143 14.70 -2.70 -5.65
CA ARG A 143 13.71 -3.71 -5.25
C ARG A 143 13.57 -3.76 -3.73
N ASN A 144 12.34 -3.93 -3.27
CA ASN A 144 12.04 -4.07 -1.85
C ASN A 144 11.90 -5.55 -1.43
N ALA A 145 11.58 -6.43 -2.39
CA ALA A 145 11.36 -7.85 -2.17
C ALA A 145 11.80 -8.65 -3.40
N GLN A 146 11.88 -9.97 -3.23
CA GLN A 146 12.05 -10.94 -4.29
C GLN A 146 10.79 -11.80 -4.40
N ASP A 147 10.36 -12.09 -5.63
CA ASP A 147 9.29 -13.07 -5.87
C ASP A 147 9.89 -14.48 -5.82
N VAL A 148 9.52 -15.22 -4.80
CA VAL A 148 9.96 -16.61 -4.56
C VAL A 148 8.86 -17.64 -4.85
N THR A 149 7.77 -17.24 -5.51
CA THR A 149 6.60 -18.08 -5.74
C THR A 149 6.98 -19.39 -6.45
N GLN A 150 7.91 -19.33 -7.40
CA GLN A 150 8.36 -20.53 -8.15
C GLN A 150 9.22 -21.48 -7.30
N ASP A 151 9.88 -20.96 -6.28
CA ASP A 151 10.72 -21.77 -5.36
C ASP A 151 9.87 -22.53 -4.35
N ILE A 152 8.64 -22.03 -4.10
CA ILE A 152 7.71 -22.60 -3.10
C ILE A 152 6.99 -23.83 -3.67
N SER A 153 6.54 -23.77 -4.94
CA SER A 153 5.76 -24.87 -5.54
C SER A 153 6.08 -25.08 -7.01
N PRO A 154 6.26 -26.33 -7.45
CA PRO A 154 6.41 -26.67 -8.87
C PRO A 154 5.10 -26.44 -9.67
N TYR A 155 3.96 -26.31 -8.99
CA TYR A 155 2.66 -26.07 -9.62
C TYR A 155 2.34 -24.57 -9.78
N THR A 156 3.36 -23.73 -9.74
CA THR A 156 3.21 -22.30 -9.97
C THR A 156 2.74 -21.99 -11.38
N ILE A 157 1.70 -21.17 -11.50
CA ILE A 157 1.19 -20.66 -12.78
C ILE A 157 1.65 -19.22 -12.95
N THR A 158 2.14 -18.89 -14.15
CA THR A 158 2.54 -17.53 -14.51
C THR A 158 1.61 -16.98 -15.59
N VAL A 159 1.11 -15.78 -15.37
CA VAL A 159 0.20 -15.08 -16.28
C VAL A 159 0.67 -13.65 -16.54
N ASN A 160 0.36 -13.12 -17.73
CA ASN A 160 0.52 -11.71 -18.01
C ASN A 160 -0.77 -10.96 -17.70
N LYS A 161 -0.69 -9.93 -16.87
CA LYS A 161 -1.83 -9.09 -16.48
C LYS A 161 -1.58 -7.64 -16.86
N GLN A 162 -2.66 -6.99 -17.29
CA GLN A 162 -2.69 -5.54 -17.46
C GLN A 162 -3.22 -4.92 -16.16
N LEU A 163 -2.32 -4.41 -15.35
CA LEU A 163 -2.69 -3.74 -14.09
C LEU A 163 -3.23 -2.34 -14.39
N ASN A 164 -4.08 -1.83 -13.50
CA ASN A 164 -4.79 -0.56 -13.65
C ASN A 164 -5.75 -0.50 -14.85
N GLN A 165 -6.04 -1.63 -15.49
CA GLN A 165 -6.95 -1.67 -16.64
C GLN A 165 -8.39 -1.94 -16.20
N LYS A 166 -9.29 -0.97 -16.40
CA LYS A 166 -10.73 -1.12 -16.17
C LYS A 166 -11.42 -1.77 -17.38
N ASN A 167 -11.06 -1.33 -18.59
CA ASN A 167 -11.44 -1.92 -19.87
C ASN A 167 -10.33 -1.65 -20.90
N LYS A 168 -10.53 -2.00 -22.17
CA LYS A 168 -9.47 -1.91 -23.22
C LYS A 168 -8.73 -0.56 -23.30
N LYS A 169 -9.33 0.55 -22.82
CA LYS A 169 -8.77 1.91 -22.93
C LYS A 169 -8.86 2.76 -21.67
N GLN A 170 -9.45 2.23 -20.57
CA GLN A 170 -9.67 3.00 -19.35
C GLN A 170 -8.86 2.46 -18.19
N GLU A 171 -8.34 3.38 -17.41
CA GLU A 171 -7.62 3.14 -16.17
C GLU A 171 -8.57 3.12 -14.98
N TYR A 172 -8.28 2.32 -13.95
CA TYR A 172 -8.93 2.45 -12.64
C TYR A 172 -8.46 3.69 -11.91
N VAL A 173 -7.13 3.88 -11.85
CA VAL A 173 -6.49 5.03 -11.23
C VAL A 173 -5.91 5.88 -12.36
N LYS A 174 -6.51 7.05 -12.56
CA LYS A 174 -6.15 7.98 -13.64
C LYS A 174 -4.70 8.47 -13.48
N GLY A 175 -3.97 8.47 -14.58
CA GLY A 175 -2.61 9.01 -14.64
C GLY A 175 -1.50 8.02 -14.30
N LEU A 176 -1.82 6.75 -13.96
CA LEU A 176 -0.81 5.71 -13.77
C LEU A 176 -0.47 4.91 -15.02
N GLY A 177 -1.31 5.00 -16.06
CA GLY A 177 -1.19 4.15 -17.23
C GLY A 177 -1.65 2.71 -16.99
N ILE A 178 -1.75 1.94 -18.07
CA ILE A 178 -2.00 0.50 -18.03
C ILE A 178 -0.65 -0.19 -18.04
N ILE A 179 -0.35 -0.96 -16.99
CA ILE A 179 0.97 -1.52 -16.73
C ILE A 179 0.94 -3.03 -16.94
N SER A 180 1.70 -3.54 -17.92
CA SER A 180 1.85 -4.99 -18.11
C SER A 180 2.76 -5.57 -17.01
N ARG A 181 2.29 -6.65 -16.35
CA ARG A 181 3.06 -7.40 -15.36
C ARG A 181 2.93 -8.89 -15.59
N ARG A 182 4.07 -9.57 -15.48
CA ARG A 182 4.12 -11.02 -15.35
C ARG A 182 3.96 -11.37 -13.87
N ILE A 183 2.94 -12.15 -13.54
CA ILE A 183 2.58 -12.50 -12.15
C ILE A 183 2.58 -14.01 -12.00
N SER A 184 3.33 -14.51 -11.03
CA SER A 184 3.32 -15.92 -10.65
C SER A 184 2.42 -16.11 -9.42
N TYR A 185 1.67 -17.21 -9.39
CA TYR A 185 0.84 -17.58 -8.24
C TYR A 185 0.71 -19.10 -8.12
N ILE A 186 0.44 -19.56 -6.92
CA ILE A 186 0.12 -20.96 -6.64
C ILE A 186 -1.41 -21.08 -6.61
N PRO A 187 -2.03 -21.88 -7.48
CA PRO A 187 -3.49 -22.12 -7.43
C PRO A 187 -3.90 -22.69 -6.08
N ALA A 188 -5.08 -22.31 -5.57
CA ALA A 188 -5.58 -22.81 -4.29
C ALA A 188 -5.65 -24.35 -4.23
N SER A 189 -5.94 -25.00 -5.36
CA SER A 189 -5.96 -26.46 -5.49
C SER A 189 -4.57 -27.12 -5.38
N ALA A 190 -3.49 -26.35 -5.49
CA ALA A 190 -2.12 -26.83 -5.38
C ALA A 190 -1.46 -26.44 -4.04
N ILE A 191 -2.22 -25.88 -3.10
CA ILE A 191 -1.74 -25.58 -1.74
C ILE A 191 -1.92 -26.83 -0.89
N ASP A 192 -0.87 -27.61 -0.74
CA ASP A 192 -0.77 -28.78 0.11
C ASP A 192 0.06 -28.53 1.37
N LYS A 193 0.32 -29.57 2.14
CA LYS A 193 1.13 -29.48 3.36
C LYS A 193 2.57 -29.06 3.09
N GLU A 194 3.15 -29.46 1.96
CA GLU A 194 4.53 -29.08 1.59
C GLU A 194 4.62 -27.57 1.32
N VAL A 195 3.67 -27.05 0.55
CA VAL A 195 3.57 -25.60 0.28
C VAL A 195 3.39 -24.82 1.58
N ILE A 196 2.50 -25.30 2.49
CA ILE A 196 2.28 -24.67 3.80
C ILE A 196 3.56 -24.66 4.63
N ASN A 197 4.29 -25.77 4.68
CA ASN A 197 5.55 -25.86 5.44
C ASN A 197 6.65 -24.93 4.91
N LYS A 198 6.67 -24.68 3.59
CA LYS A 198 7.64 -23.73 2.99
C LYS A 198 7.25 -22.26 3.21
N LEU A 199 6.00 -21.98 3.59
CA LEU A 199 5.50 -20.63 3.90
C LEU A 199 5.65 -20.26 5.38
N GLN A 200 5.93 -21.22 6.26
CA GLN A 200 6.19 -21.02 7.70
C GLN A 200 7.67 -20.77 7.98
#